data_6e0a84ff0e7ae9e3b7dca92cf542eed4
#
_entry.id   6e0a84ff0e7ae9e3b7dca92cf542eed4
#
_cell.length_a   1.000
_cell.length_b   1.000
_cell.length_c   1.000
_cell.angle_alpha   90.00
_cell.angle_beta   90.00
_cell.angle_gamma   90.00
#
_symmetry.space_group_name_H-M   'P 1'
#
loop_
_entity.id
_entity.type
_entity.pdbx_description
1 polymer ?
#
loop_
_entity_poly.entity_id
_entity_poly.type
_entity_poly.pdbx_seq_one_letter_code
_entity_poly.pdbx_strand_id
1 'polypeptide(L)'
;YYIDQFYFKKNKLWMFKLMGAYTFNKSLINDSGLKFIKLFGTGSRDGFSLIPDFSSYVIITSWKNDHFRKKFINKNSIINEIISRSSSRIEIKIDPYSFTGSWNGINPFKNASSYNGGKILVITRARVKFNKLINFLFNTSLAARSIKSHNGAEFYKGIGELPIIEQ
;
A
#
# COMPACT_ATOMS: atom_id res chain seq x y z
N TYR A 1 -10.77 -6.45 -0.28
CA TYR A 1 -9.39 -5.96 -0.23
C TYR A 1 -9.39 -4.53 0.28
N TYR A 2 -8.32 -4.14 0.95
CA TYR A 2 -8.24 -2.81 1.55
C TYR A 2 -6.86 -2.21 1.35
N ILE A 3 -6.85 -0.91 1.12
CA ILE A 3 -5.68 -0.06 1.15
C ILE A 3 -5.88 0.95 2.26
N ASP A 4 -4.97 0.93 3.22
CA ASP A 4 -4.95 1.86 4.34
C ASP A 4 -3.72 2.75 4.20
N GLN A 5 -3.92 4.05 4.01
CA GLN A 5 -2.85 5.03 4.03
C GLN A 5 -2.91 5.84 5.32
N PHE A 6 -1.80 5.83 6.05
CA PHE A 6 -1.64 6.54 7.32
C PHE A 6 -0.73 7.75 7.15
N TYR A 7 -1.11 8.85 7.75
CA TYR A 7 -0.33 10.08 7.83
C TYR A 7 0.00 10.42 9.27
N PHE A 8 1.21 10.93 9.51
CA PHE A 8 1.71 11.32 10.83
C PHE A 8 2.22 12.76 10.79
N LYS A 9 1.91 13.57 11.79
CA LYS A 9 2.27 15.01 11.85
C LYS A 9 3.76 15.29 11.80
N LYS A 10 4.59 14.34 12.24
CA LYS A 10 6.06 14.48 12.27
C LYS A 10 6.69 13.20 11.74
N ASN A 11 7.95 13.33 11.26
CA ASN A 11 8.75 12.15 10.94
C ASN A 11 8.75 11.18 12.12
N LYS A 12 8.25 9.99 11.91
CA LYS A 12 8.02 8.98 12.93
C LYS A 12 8.75 7.69 12.57
N LEU A 13 10.08 7.74 12.59
CA LEU A 13 10.91 6.57 12.28
C LEU A 13 10.54 5.34 13.14
N TRP A 14 10.11 5.56 14.39
CA TRP A 14 9.64 4.49 15.24
C TRP A 14 8.32 3.87 14.74
N MET A 15 7.45 4.66 14.07
CA MET A 15 6.23 4.14 13.42
C MET A 15 6.59 3.20 12.27
N PHE A 16 7.66 3.51 11.53
CA PHE A 16 8.19 2.59 10.52
C PHE A 16 8.58 1.24 11.14
N LYS A 17 9.27 1.25 12.27
CA LYS A 17 9.63 0.02 12.99
C LYS A 17 8.41 -0.76 13.46
N LEU A 18 7.41 -0.07 14.01
CA LEU A 18 6.16 -0.68 14.47
C LEU A 18 5.36 -1.27 13.33
N MET A 19 5.20 -0.54 12.24
CA MET A 19 4.49 -1.01 11.04
C MET A 19 5.23 -2.17 10.37
N GLY A 20 6.58 -2.15 10.34
CA GLY A 20 7.38 -3.26 9.88
C GLY A 20 7.19 -4.52 10.73
N ALA A 21 7.25 -4.39 12.05
CA ALA A 21 6.98 -5.50 12.96
C ALA A 21 5.57 -6.06 12.80
N TYR A 22 4.57 -5.20 12.56
CA TYR A 22 3.20 -5.62 12.28
C TYR A 22 3.10 -6.46 11.01
N THR A 23 3.74 -6.05 9.92
CA THR A 23 3.65 -6.75 8.63
C THR A 23 4.45 -8.05 8.59
N PHE A 24 5.52 -8.16 9.36
CA PHE A 24 6.37 -9.36 9.41
C PHE A 24 5.98 -10.36 10.49
N ASN A 25 5.05 -10.02 11.35
CA ASN A 25 4.59 -10.94 12.38
C ASN A 25 3.69 -12.04 11.79
N LYS A 26 4.28 -13.20 11.51
CA LYS A 26 3.57 -14.37 10.94
C LYS A 26 2.41 -14.86 11.80
N SER A 27 2.44 -14.65 13.11
CA SER A 27 1.34 -15.06 14.01
C SER A 27 0.05 -14.28 13.73
N LEU A 28 0.14 -13.08 13.19
CA LEU A 28 -1.00 -12.28 12.79
C LEU A 28 -1.76 -12.88 11.60
N ILE A 29 -1.07 -13.66 10.76
CA ILE A 29 -1.64 -14.22 9.53
C ILE A 29 -2.49 -15.45 9.83
N ASN A 30 -2.07 -16.30 10.78
CA ASN A 30 -2.64 -17.64 10.92
C ASN A 30 -4.07 -17.69 11.49
N ASP A 31 -4.45 -16.78 12.38
CA ASP A 31 -5.76 -16.85 13.09
C ASP A 31 -6.74 -15.73 12.78
N SER A 32 -6.34 -14.77 11.96
CA SER A 32 -7.08 -13.51 11.78
C SER A 32 -7.99 -13.46 10.54
N GLY A 33 -7.95 -14.47 9.67
CA GLY A 33 -8.60 -14.42 8.36
C GLY A 33 -7.90 -13.47 7.37
N LEU A 34 -6.71 -12.97 7.73
CA LEU A 34 -5.83 -12.20 6.87
C LEU A 34 -5.18 -13.14 5.86
N LYS A 35 -5.32 -12.86 4.57
CA LYS A 35 -4.75 -13.68 3.48
C LYS A 35 -3.48 -13.08 2.91
N PHE A 36 -3.38 -11.77 2.94
CA PHE A 36 -2.25 -11.04 2.37
C PHE A 36 -2.06 -9.72 3.08
N ILE A 37 -0.81 -9.33 3.33
CA ILE A 37 -0.45 -8.03 3.87
C ILE A 37 0.89 -7.57 3.28
N LYS A 38 0.94 -6.33 2.86
CA LYS A 38 2.16 -5.64 2.44
C LYS A 38 2.20 -4.22 2.95
N LEU A 39 3.37 -3.84 3.47
CA LEU A 39 3.69 -2.48 3.88
C LEU A 39 4.47 -1.77 2.78
N PHE A 40 4.12 -0.53 2.55
CA PHE A 40 4.80 0.35 1.61
C PHE A 40 5.18 1.66 2.30
N GLY A 41 6.37 2.14 2.00
CA GLY A 41 6.73 3.53 2.20
C GLY A 41 6.24 4.40 1.05
N THR A 42 6.25 5.70 1.27
CA THR A 42 5.96 6.69 0.22
C THR A 42 7.18 7.57 -0.04
N GLY A 43 7.27 8.14 -1.23
CA GLY A 43 8.28 9.14 -1.55
C GLY A 43 7.83 10.55 -1.16
N SER A 44 8.80 11.44 -1.01
CA SER A 44 8.59 12.86 -0.67
C SER A 44 7.89 13.68 -1.75
N ARG A 45 7.67 13.10 -2.93
CA ARG A 45 6.98 13.71 -4.07
C ARG A 45 5.72 12.92 -4.41
N ASP A 46 4.87 13.50 -5.24
CA ASP A 46 3.62 12.85 -5.68
C ASP A 46 3.86 11.55 -6.44
N GLY A 47 4.97 11.47 -7.19
CA GLY A 47 5.40 10.25 -7.87
C GLY A 47 6.37 9.41 -7.04
N PHE A 48 7.12 8.56 -7.73
CA PHE A 48 8.18 7.79 -7.11
C PHE A 48 9.36 8.71 -6.77
N SER A 49 9.93 8.57 -5.58
CA SER A 49 11.08 9.35 -5.11
C SER A 49 12.03 8.48 -4.33
N LEU A 50 13.36 8.68 -4.53
CA LEU A 50 14.39 8.07 -3.70
C LEU A 50 14.45 8.68 -2.29
N ILE A 51 13.94 9.91 -2.14
CA ILE A 51 13.84 10.53 -0.82
C ILE A 51 12.57 10.01 -0.17
N PRO A 52 12.66 9.23 0.93
CA PRO A 52 11.48 8.69 1.59
C PRO A 52 10.71 9.80 2.32
N ASP A 53 9.40 9.64 2.34
CA ASP A 53 8.51 10.39 3.22
C ASP A 53 8.17 9.53 4.45
N PHE A 54 8.84 9.79 5.56
CA PHE A 54 8.60 9.05 6.80
C PHE A 54 7.32 9.47 7.53
N SER A 55 6.56 10.40 6.98
CA SER A 55 5.27 10.81 7.53
C SER A 55 4.08 10.07 6.91
N SER A 56 4.29 9.23 5.90
CA SER A 56 3.19 8.52 5.22
C SER A 56 3.58 7.08 4.90
N TYR A 57 2.65 6.17 5.19
CA TYR A 57 2.79 4.73 4.93
C TYR A 57 1.50 4.16 4.39
N VAL A 58 1.62 3.11 3.56
CA VAL A 58 0.47 2.43 2.98
C VAL A 58 0.54 0.95 3.35
N ILE A 59 -0.59 0.39 3.77
CA ILE A 59 -0.75 -1.05 3.98
C ILE A 59 -1.80 -1.56 3.01
N ILE A 60 -1.46 -2.59 2.25
CA ILE A 60 -2.41 -3.32 1.40
C ILE A 60 -2.72 -4.65 2.06
N THR A 61 -4.01 -4.95 2.23
CA THR A 61 -4.47 -6.19 2.87
C THR A 61 -5.54 -6.90 2.06
N SER A 62 -5.53 -8.22 2.14
CA SER A 62 -6.59 -9.09 1.64
C SER A 62 -7.11 -9.96 2.79
N TRP A 63 -8.42 -10.07 2.91
CA TRP A 63 -9.10 -10.76 4.02
C TRP A 63 -10.03 -11.86 3.49
N LYS A 64 -10.34 -12.82 4.35
CA LYS A 64 -11.34 -13.84 4.05
C LYS A 64 -12.72 -13.21 3.81
N ASN A 65 -13.09 -12.24 4.65
CA ASN A 65 -14.24 -11.34 4.48
C ASN A 65 -14.10 -10.13 5.41
N ASP A 66 -15.04 -9.18 5.32
CA ASP A 66 -15.04 -7.93 6.10
C ASP A 66 -15.21 -8.15 7.61
N HIS A 67 -15.88 -9.22 8.02
CA HIS A 67 -16.05 -9.55 9.43
C HIS A 67 -14.70 -9.82 10.11
N PHE A 68 -13.83 -10.61 9.47
CA PHE A 68 -12.47 -10.87 9.99
C PHE A 68 -11.66 -9.60 10.12
N ARG A 69 -11.73 -8.70 9.12
CA ARG A 69 -11.04 -7.42 9.18
C ARG A 69 -11.53 -6.55 10.35
N LYS A 70 -12.84 -6.38 10.49
CA LYS A 70 -13.43 -5.61 11.59
C LYS A 70 -13.02 -6.18 12.95
N LYS A 71 -13.14 -7.50 13.12
CA LYS A 71 -12.72 -8.19 14.36
C LYS A 71 -11.24 -7.95 14.66
N PHE A 72 -10.38 -8.03 13.64
CA PHE A 72 -8.95 -7.83 13.78
C PHE A 72 -8.61 -6.39 14.18
N ILE A 73 -9.14 -5.39 13.49
CA ILE A 73 -8.92 -3.97 13.82
C ILE A 73 -9.35 -3.70 15.27
N ASN A 74 -10.50 -4.21 15.70
CA ASN A 74 -11.02 -3.95 17.04
C ASN A 74 -10.21 -4.63 18.16
N LYS A 75 -9.50 -5.73 17.86
CA LYS A 75 -8.79 -6.52 18.88
C LYS A 75 -7.28 -6.35 18.86
N ASN A 76 -6.71 -5.87 17.76
CA ASN A 76 -5.26 -5.79 17.60
C ASN A 76 -4.70 -4.49 18.18
N SER A 77 -3.92 -4.60 19.26
CA SER A 77 -3.33 -3.46 19.94
C SER A 77 -2.37 -2.66 19.06
N ILE A 78 -1.62 -3.34 18.18
CA ILE A 78 -0.64 -2.69 17.30
C ILE A 78 -1.34 -1.81 16.25
N ILE A 79 -2.39 -2.34 15.59
CA ILE A 79 -3.14 -1.54 14.61
C ILE A 79 -3.87 -0.37 15.28
N ASN A 80 -4.41 -0.58 16.48
CA ASN A 80 -5.04 0.49 17.25
C ASN A 80 -4.05 1.57 17.63
N GLU A 81 -2.83 1.21 18.01
CA GLU A 81 -1.77 2.17 18.28
C GLU A 81 -1.38 2.96 17.01
N ILE A 82 -1.25 2.30 15.85
CA ILE A 82 -0.98 2.98 14.57
C ILE A 82 -2.10 3.98 14.26
N ILE A 83 -3.35 3.56 14.38
CA ILE A 83 -4.52 4.41 14.13
C ILE A 83 -4.54 5.61 15.08
N SER A 84 -4.37 5.38 16.38
CA SER A 84 -4.42 6.45 17.39
C SER A 84 -3.31 7.50 17.24
N ARG A 85 -2.18 7.12 16.69
CA ARG A 85 -1.03 8.01 16.48
C ARG A 85 -1.02 8.66 15.09
N SER A 86 -1.83 8.19 14.16
CA SER A 86 -1.98 8.83 12.85
C SER A 86 -2.73 10.16 12.98
N SER A 87 -2.30 11.17 12.24
CA SER A 87 -3.02 12.44 12.13
C SER A 87 -4.24 12.33 11.22
N SER A 88 -4.15 11.44 10.23
CA SER A 88 -5.25 11.07 9.35
C SER A 88 -5.02 9.69 8.76
N ARG A 89 -6.11 9.06 8.32
CA ARG A 89 -6.11 7.77 7.64
C ARG A 89 -7.06 7.83 6.46
N ILE A 90 -6.61 7.33 5.32
CA ILE A 90 -7.46 7.07 4.16
C ILE A 90 -7.64 5.56 4.08
N GLU A 91 -8.88 5.10 4.07
CA GLU A 91 -9.22 3.70 3.86
C GLU A 91 -9.95 3.56 2.53
N ILE A 92 -9.44 2.70 1.65
CA ILE A 92 -10.05 2.39 0.36
C ILE A 92 -10.37 0.90 0.36
N LYS A 93 -11.65 0.57 0.28
CA LYS A 93 -12.09 -0.80 -0.04
C LYS A 93 -12.10 -0.96 -1.55
N ILE A 94 -11.49 -2.05 -2.03
CA ILE A 94 -11.40 -2.37 -3.45
C ILE A 94 -11.95 -3.76 -3.72
N ASP A 95 -12.68 -3.88 -4.82
CA ASP A 95 -13.13 -5.15 -5.38
C ASP A 95 -12.42 -5.34 -6.73
N PRO A 96 -11.36 -6.17 -6.80
CA PRO A 96 -10.58 -6.33 -8.01
C PRO A 96 -11.44 -6.94 -9.13
N TYR A 97 -11.46 -6.33 -10.31
CA TYR A 97 -12.13 -6.89 -11.49
C TYR A 97 -11.14 -7.36 -12.56
N SER A 98 -9.90 -6.89 -12.51
CA SER A 98 -8.82 -7.34 -13.40
C SER A 98 -7.51 -7.39 -12.65
N PHE A 99 -6.76 -8.46 -12.87
CA PHE A 99 -5.43 -8.63 -12.30
C PHE A 99 -4.55 -9.46 -13.22
N THR A 100 -3.33 -9.00 -13.45
CA THR A 100 -2.29 -9.71 -14.20
C THR A 100 -1.00 -9.75 -13.39
N GLY A 101 -0.31 -10.90 -13.42
CA GLY A 101 0.95 -11.10 -12.70
C GLY A 101 0.79 -11.76 -11.33
N SER A 102 1.85 -11.67 -10.54
CA SER A 102 1.89 -12.25 -9.20
C SER A 102 2.69 -11.36 -8.25
N TRP A 103 2.42 -11.51 -6.96
CA TRP A 103 3.17 -10.87 -5.88
C TRP A 103 3.98 -11.93 -5.14
N ASN A 104 5.28 -12.06 -5.45
CA ASN A 104 6.15 -13.12 -4.94
C ASN A 104 5.57 -14.53 -5.20
N GLY A 105 5.12 -14.78 -6.43
CA GLY A 105 4.51 -16.06 -6.82
C GLY A 105 3.05 -16.25 -6.38
N ILE A 106 2.51 -15.33 -5.59
CA ILE A 106 1.13 -15.38 -5.10
C ILE A 106 0.28 -14.37 -5.87
N ASN A 107 -0.91 -14.79 -6.30
CA ASN A 107 -1.94 -13.86 -6.74
C ASN A 107 -2.85 -13.50 -5.54
N PRO A 108 -2.70 -12.32 -4.94
CA PRO A 108 -3.52 -11.93 -3.80
C PRO A 108 -4.97 -11.59 -4.19
N PHE A 109 -5.27 -11.40 -5.47
CA PHE A 109 -6.55 -10.90 -6.00
C PHE A 109 -7.30 -11.97 -6.80
N LYS A 110 -7.35 -13.21 -6.31
CA LYS A 110 -7.88 -14.36 -7.06
C LYS A 110 -9.35 -14.27 -7.46
N ASN A 111 -10.16 -13.47 -6.79
CA ASN A 111 -11.59 -13.37 -7.05
C ASN A 111 -11.88 -12.03 -7.73
N ALA A 112 -11.70 -11.98 -9.04
CA ALA A 112 -12.13 -10.83 -9.83
C ALA A 112 -13.66 -10.77 -9.86
N SER A 113 -14.23 -9.63 -9.50
CA SER A 113 -15.65 -9.32 -9.67
C SER A 113 -15.89 -8.65 -11.03
N SER A 114 -17.12 -8.65 -11.50
CA SER A 114 -17.49 -7.85 -12.67
C SER A 114 -17.42 -6.37 -12.33
N TYR A 115 -16.98 -5.55 -13.29
CA TYR A 115 -17.01 -4.10 -13.12
C TYR A 115 -18.45 -3.60 -13.24
N ASN A 116 -18.93 -2.99 -12.17
CA ASN A 116 -20.32 -2.50 -12.07
C ASN A 116 -20.41 -0.96 -12.10
N GLY A 117 -19.41 -0.29 -12.66
CA GLY A 117 -19.33 1.17 -12.66
C GLY A 117 -18.64 1.76 -11.43
N GLY A 118 -18.43 3.07 -11.43
CA GLY A 118 -17.80 3.81 -10.33
C GLY A 118 -16.33 4.17 -10.58
N LYS A 119 -15.65 4.60 -9.52
CA LYS A 119 -14.23 5.01 -9.59
C LYS A 119 -13.34 3.79 -9.76
N ILE A 120 -12.33 3.92 -10.60
CA ILE A 120 -11.35 2.87 -10.87
C ILE A 120 -10.05 3.22 -10.14
N LEU A 121 -9.52 2.25 -9.38
CA LEU A 121 -8.17 2.31 -8.84
C LEU A 121 -7.26 1.37 -9.63
N VAL A 122 -6.19 1.91 -10.17
CA VAL A 122 -5.15 1.15 -10.88
C VAL A 122 -3.93 1.04 -9.98
N ILE A 123 -3.50 -0.20 -9.70
CA ILE A 123 -2.26 -0.47 -8.97
C ILE A 123 -1.26 -1.10 -9.94
N THR A 124 -0.20 -0.38 -10.25
CA THR A 124 0.88 -0.89 -11.10
C THR A 124 2.09 -1.24 -10.23
N ARG A 125 2.53 -2.50 -10.31
CA ARG A 125 3.76 -2.96 -9.66
C ARG A 125 4.86 -3.15 -10.69
N ALA A 126 6.00 -2.55 -10.44
CA ALA A 126 7.21 -2.75 -11.23
C ALA A 126 8.37 -3.21 -10.34
N ARG A 127 9.14 -4.20 -10.82
CA ARG A 127 10.45 -4.54 -10.25
C ARG A 127 11.50 -3.90 -11.14
N VAL A 128 12.26 -2.97 -10.57
CA VAL A 128 13.24 -2.19 -11.32
C VAL A 128 14.64 -2.75 -11.08
N LYS A 129 15.37 -3.08 -12.16
CA LYS A 129 16.77 -3.45 -12.06
C LYS A 129 17.59 -2.24 -11.59
N PHE A 130 18.56 -2.46 -10.69
CA PHE A 130 19.35 -1.40 -10.08
C PHE A 130 19.99 -0.45 -11.12
N ASN A 131 20.55 -1.01 -12.18
CA ASN A 131 21.17 -0.23 -13.28
C ASN A 131 20.17 0.59 -14.13
N LYS A 132 18.86 0.39 -13.96
CA LYS A 132 17.78 1.13 -14.63
C LYS A 132 17.05 2.09 -13.70
N LEU A 133 17.45 2.16 -12.43
CA LEU A 133 16.75 2.92 -11.40
C LEU A 133 16.66 4.41 -11.73
N ILE A 134 17.75 5.03 -12.19
CA ILE A 134 17.79 6.45 -12.53
C ILE A 134 16.83 6.77 -13.69
N ASN A 135 16.87 5.97 -14.76
CA ASN A 135 15.96 6.12 -15.89
C ASN A 135 14.49 5.91 -15.47
N PHE A 136 14.24 4.94 -14.61
CA PHE A 136 12.90 4.69 -14.05
C PHE A 136 12.39 5.92 -13.29
N LEU A 137 13.19 6.48 -12.40
CA LEU A 137 12.81 7.64 -11.58
C LEU A 137 12.51 8.88 -12.45
N PHE A 138 13.31 9.10 -13.49
CA PHE A 138 13.08 10.19 -14.41
C PHE A 138 11.74 10.03 -15.16
N ASN A 139 11.50 8.86 -15.71
CA ASN A 139 10.27 8.57 -16.46
C ASN A 139 9.01 8.55 -15.57
N THR A 140 9.12 8.05 -14.34
CA THR A 140 7.97 8.07 -13.41
C THR A 140 7.60 9.48 -12.99
N SER A 141 8.56 10.40 -12.92
CA SER A 141 8.27 11.81 -12.63
C SER A 141 7.48 12.48 -13.77
N LEU A 142 7.80 12.14 -15.03
CA LEU A 142 7.05 12.61 -16.20
C LEU A 142 5.63 12.02 -16.23
N ALA A 143 5.50 10.72 -16.00
CA ALA A 143 4.21 10.03 -15.92
C ALA A 143 3.32 10.62 -14.81
N ALA A 144 3.88 10.93 -13.65
CA ALA A 144 3.17 11.55 -12.55
C ALA A 144 2.58 12.92 -12.93
N ARG A 145 3.37 13.74 -13.65
CA ARG A 145 2.90 15.05 -14.15
C ARG A 145 1.76 14.88 -15.16
N SER A 146 1.87 13.94 -16.08
CA SER A 146 0.84 13.63 -17.07
C SER A 146 -0.46 13.20 -16.41
N ILE A 147 -0.40 12.30 -15.40
CA ILE A 147 -1.58 11.87 -14.65
C ILE A 147 -2.22 13.06 -13.93
N LYS A 148 -1.42 13.91 -13.28
CA LYS A 148 -1.92 15.08 -12.53
C LYS A 148 -2.66 16.09 -13.42
N SER A 149 -2.26 16.23 -14.67
CA SER A 149 -2.90 17.13 -15.64
C SER A 149 -4.19 16.54 -16.24
N HIS A 150 -4.52 15.28 -15.96
CA HIS A 150 -5.69 14.63 -16.52
C HIS A 150 -6.95 14.89 -15.66
N ASN A 151 -7.98 15.47 -16.25
CA ASN A 151 -9.22 15.86 -15.53
C ASN A 151 -9.96 14.70 -14.82
N GLY A 152 -9.69 13.46 -15.19
CA GLY A 152 -10.28 12.27 -14.56
C GLY A 152 -9.45 11.67 -13.43
N ALA A 153 -8.24 12.19 -13.16
CA ALA A 153 -7.36 11.65 -12.14
C ALA A 153 -7.59 12.35 -10.79
N GLU A 154 -8.22 11.66 -9.85
CA GLU A 154 -8.49 12.20 -8.51
C GLU A 154 -7.33 11.97 -7.53
N PHE A 155 -6.57 10.90 -7.73
CA PHE A 155 -5.52 10.48 -6.80
C PHE A 155 -4.39 9.77 -7.52
N TYR A 156 -3.16 10.10 -7.16
CA TYR A 156 -1.96 9.41 -7.60
C TYR A 156 -0.93 9.38 -6.48
N LYS A 157 -0.35 8.21 -6.21
CA LYS A 157 0.71 8.07 -5.20
C LYS A 157 1.71 7.00 -5.60
N GLY A 158 2.99 7.37 -5.62
CA GLY A 158 4.09 6.42 -5.71
C GLY A 158 4.33 5.75 -4.36
N ILE A 159 4.33 4.42 -4.36
CA ILE A 159 4.60 3.60 -3.16
C ILE A 159 5.70 2.59 -3.47
N GLY A 160 6.55 2.33 -2.50
CA GLY A 160 7.65 1.37 -2.60
C GLY A 160 7.61 0.32 -1.49
N GLU A 161 7.88 -0.94 -1.83
CA GLU A 161 8.01 -2.01 -0.83
C GLU A 161 9.21 -1.74 0.07
N LEU A 162 9.09 -2.11 1.35
CA LEU A 162 10.14 -2.02 2.34
C LEU A 162 10.52 -3.42 2.84
N PRO A 163 11.82 -3.72 2.98
CA PRO A 163 12.99 -2.90 2.63
C PRO A 163 13.13 -2.74 1.11
N ILE A 164 13.74 -1.65 0.70
CA ILE A 164 13.97 -1.30 -0.73
C ILE A 164 14.86 -2.32 -1.44
N ILE A 165 15.52 -3.18 -0.70
CA ILE A 165 16.43 -4.21 -1.18
C ILE A 165 15.77 -5.57 -0.93
N GLU A 166 14.98 -6.04 -1.87
CA GLU A 166 14.81 -7.49 -2.06
C GLU A 166 15.99 -7.98 -2.90
N GLN A 167 16.85 -8.76 -2.28
CA GLN A 167 17.87 -9.56 -2.97
C GLN A 167 17.21 -10.61 -3.85
#